data_3b191c177b306946ed6961a7aa7312ca
#
_entry.id   3b191c177b306946ed6961a7aa7312ca
#
_cell.length_a   1.000
_cell.length_b   1.000
_cell.length_c   1.000
_cell.angle_alpha   90.00
_cell.angle_beta   90.00
_cell.angle_gamma   90.00
#
_symmetry.space_group_name_H-M   'P 1'
#
loop_
_entity.id
_entity.type
_entity.pdbx_description
1 polymer ?
#
loop_
_entity_poly.entity_id
_entity_poly.type
_entity_poly.pdbx_seq_one_letter_code
_entity_poly.pdbx_strand_id
1 'polypeptide(L)'
;MDWGQAETYLDSLEERGCAAGTISAYRNSLNKFFLSLPEDKRIEPDSILNWRERLLGEGYTPRTVNSALSAVNSFLDYIGLRGYQLPQYIQLSEEPPQPELTRAEYLRLLSTARALNNERLYLMIKTFAVTGLTVQELPLMTVEAVQAGGVSSPDGGAGQVRIPACLREELVRYIWRCGLRSGPVFVTRRGKQLSRTAVTGCIQRLARDAQVQAEKCNPRCLHKLYLTTREEIQDSFNPLIEQAHERLLEMEQKFVGREEAASE
;
A
#
# COMPACT_ATOMS: atom_id res chain seq x y z
N MET A 1 15.62 -4.43 32.10
CA MET A 1 15.09 -3.48 31.06
C MET A 1 13.94 -2.69 31.65
N ASP A 2 13.75 -1.44 31.23
CA ASP A 2 12.61 -0.64 31.64
C ASP A 2 11.89 -0.03 30.40
N TRP A 3 10.67 0.45 30.61
CA TRP A 3 9.89 1.02 29.53
C TRP A 3 10.46 2.35 29.03
N GLY A 4 11.19 3.09 29.87
CA GLY A 4 11.85 4.33 29.46
C GLY A 4 12.89 4.10 28.37
N GLN A 5 13.65 2.99 28.42
CA GLN A 5 14.56 2.58 27.35
C GLN A 5 13.82 2.30 26.04
N ALA A 6 12.62 1.71 26.12
CA ALA A 6 11.79 1.46 24.93
C ALA A 6 11.27 2.77 24.32
N GLU A 7 10.87 3.73 25.14
CA GLU A 7 10.45 5.06 24.64
C GLU A 7 11.60 5.80 23.98
N THR A 8 12.78 5.85 24.62
CA THR A 8 13.98 6.45 24.00
C THR A 8 14.33 5.81 22.66
N TYR A 9 14.19 4.49 22.56
CA TYR A 9 14.38 3.78 21.29
C TYR A 9 13.35 4.21 20.24
N LEU A 10 12.06 4.28 20.60
CA LEU A 10 11.01 4.69 19.68
C LEU A 10 11.18 6.13 19.20
N ASP A 11 11.63 7.04 20.08
CA ASP A 11 11.97 8.42 19.74
C ASP A 11 13.16 8.47 18.76
N SER A 12 14.17 7.60 18.96
CA SER A 12 15.28 7.48 18.00
C SER A 12 14.86 7.01 16.62
N LEU A 13 13.80 6.20 16.51
CA LEU A 13 13.23 5.80 15.23
C LEU A 13 12.52 6.98 14.54
N GLU A 14 11.88 7.85 15.29
CA GLU A 14 11.23 9.06 14.77
C GLU A 14 12.29 10.04 14.24
N GLU A 15 13.36 10.27 14.98
CA GLU A 15 14.51 11.09 14.55
C GLU A 15 15.17 10.55 13.26
N ARG A 16 15.19 9.23 13.10
CA ARG A 16 15.71 8.56 11.90
C ARG A 16 14.72 8.56 10.72
N GLY A 17 13.56 9.22 10.85
CA GLY A 17 12.57 9.37 9.80
C GLY A 17 11.70 8.13 9.56
N CYS A 18 11.60 7.21 10.53
CA CYS A 18 10.71 6.05 10.39
C CYS A 18 9.24 6.50 10.34
N ALA A 19 8.46 5.85 9.47
CA ALA A 19 7.04 6.14 9.34
C ALA A 19 6.28 5.94 10.68
N ALA A 20 5.37 6.85 11.02
CA ALA A 20 4.57 6.81 12.24
C ALA A 20 3.82 5.47 12.43
N GLY A 21 3.40 4.83 11.33
CA GLY A 21 2.79 3.50 11.35
C GLY A 21 3.76 2.40 11.81
N THR A 22 5.02 2.47 11.43
CA THR A 22 6.08 1.56 11.87
C THR A 22 6.37 1.74 13.36
N ILE A 23 6.52 2.99 13.80
CA ILE A 23 6.75 3.31 15.22
C ILE A 23 5.59 2.80 16.10
N SER A 24 4.35 3.01 15.65
CA SER A 24 3.16 2.49 16.34
C SER A 24 3.14 0.96 16.41
N ALA A 25 3.51 0.26 15.33
CA ALA A 25 3.60 -1.19 15.31
C ALA A 25 4.69 -1.71 16.25
N TYR A 26 5.85 -1.04 16.26
CA TYR A 26 6.97 -1.37 17.16
C TYR A 26 6.58 -1.15 18.62
N ARG A 27 5.97 0.00 18.95
CA ARG A 27 5.44 0.29 20.29
C ARG A 27 4.49 -0.81 20.77
N ASN A 28 3.57 -1.24 19.94
CA ASN A 28 2.62 -2.30 20.27
C ASN A 28 3.33 -3.65 20.51
N SER A 29 4.32 -3.98 19.69
CA SER A 29 5.08 -5.23 19.82
C SER A 29 5.94 -5.24 21.08
N LEU A 30 6.64 -4.13 21.36
CA LEU A 30 7.41 -3.95 22.58
C LEU A 30 6.54 -4.01 23.83
N ASN A 31 5.38 -3.34 23.82
CA ASN A 31 4.45 -3.40 24.96
C ASN A 31 4.01 -4.84 25.26
N LYS A 32 3.63 -5.63 24.24
CA LYS A 32 3.28 -7.04 24.40
C LYS A 32 4.46 -7.85 24.96
N PHE A 33 5.67 -7.59 24.48
CA PHE A 33 6.86 -8.26 24.97
C PHE A 33 7.14 -7.92 26.44
N PHE A 34 7.12 -6.64 26.81
CA PHE A 34 7.30 -6.21 28.22
C PHE A 34 6.25 -6.80 29.17
N LEU A 35 4.99 -6.92 28.71
CA LEU A 35 3.92 -7.58 29.48
C LEU A 35 4.16 -9.08 29.65
N SER A 36 4.92 -9.71 28.75
CA SER A 36 5.26 -11.14 28.84
C SER A 36 6.40 -11.45 29.78
N LEU A 37 7.23 -10.47 30.12
CA LEU A 37 8.35 -10.64 31.01
C LEU A 37 7.93 -10.69 32.49
N PRO A 38 8.74 -11.32 33.36
CA PRO A 38 8.57 -11.27 34.83
C PRO A 38 8.46 -9.84 35.38
N GLU A 39 8.03 -9.70 36.63
CA GLU A 39 7.84 -8.39 37.26
C GLU A 39 9.13 -7.55 37.29
N ASP A 40 10.29 -8.19 37.49
CA ASP A 40 11.60 -7.55 37.51
C ASP A 40 12.14 -7.16 36.14
N LYS A 41 11.38 -7.46 35.07
CA LYS A 41 11.71 -7.16 33.66
C LYS A 41 13.10 -7.64 33.23
N ARG A 42 13.54 -8.73 33.81
CA ARG A 42 14.76 -9.42 33.38
C ARG A 42 14.50 -10.25 32.13
N ILE A 43 15.47 -10.22 31.23
CA ILE A 43 15.46 -11.07 30.06
C ILE A 43 16.36 -12.29 30.32
N GLU A 44 15.84 -13.46 30.04
CA GLU A 44 16.54 -14.73 30.08
C GLU A 44 16.81 -15.22 28.64
N PRO A 45 17.77 -16.13 28.43
CA PRO A 45 18.11 -16.63 27.10
C PRO A 45 16.91 -17.11 26.29
N ASP A 46 15.93 -17.72 26.95
CA ASP A 46 14.75 -18.29 26.30
C ASP A 46 13.52 -17.35 26.28
N SER A 47 13.65 -16.15 26.84
CA SER A 47 12.50 -15.21 26.96
C SER A 47 11.83 -14.91 25.63
N ILE A 48 12.61 -14.68 24.57
CA ILE A 48 12.05 -14.38 23.23
C ILE A 48 11.49 -15.63 22.58
N LEU A 49 12.13 -16.77 22.76
CA LEU A 49 11.64 -18.05 22.26
C LEU A 49 10.27 -18.37 22.88
N ASN A 50 10.16 -18.29 24.20
CA ASN A 50 8.93 -18.53 24.93
C ASN A 50 7.82 -17.53 24.54
N TRP A 51 8.20 -16.27 24.32
CA TRP A 51 7.24 -15.27 23.84
C TRP A 51 6.76 -15.56 22.42
N ARG A 52 7.63 -16.00 21.52
CA ARG A 52 7.27 -16.44 20.16
C ARG A 52 6.25 -17.56 20.20
N GLU A 53 6.53 -18.63 20.97
CA GLU A 53 5.65 -19.78 21.10
C GLU A 53 4.28 -19.39 21.69
N ARG A 54 4.28 -18.47 22.66
CA ARG A 54 3.06 -17.93 23.23
C ARG A 54 2.23 -17.17 22.19
N LEU A 55 2.85 -16.31 21.39
CA LEU A 55 2.14 -15.60 20.31
C LEU A 55 1.50 -16.57 19.29
N LEU A 56 2.22 -17.64 18.95
CA LEU A 56 1.67 -18.69 18.08
C LEU A 56 0.50 -19.40 18.74
N GLY A 57 0.60 -19.73 20.01
CA GLY A 57 -0.47 -20.34 20.80
C GLY A 57 -1.71 -19.44 20.97
N GLU A 58 -1.52 -18.12 20.97
CA GLU A 58 -2.58 -17.10 20.94
C GLU A 58 -3.24 -16.94 19.56
N GLY A 59 -2.75 -17.67 18.53
CA GLY A 59 -3.33 -17.67 17.18
C GLY A 59 -2.84 -16.56 16.27
N TYR A 60 -1.74 -15.87 16.60
CA TYR A 60 -1.12 -14.92 15.68
C TYR A 60 -0.49 -15.64 14.49
N THR A 61 -0.63 -15.05 13.30
CA THR A 61 -0.01 -15.61 12.09
C THR A 61 1.52 -15.52 12.16
N PRO A 62 2.26 -16.47 11.52
CA PRO A 62 3.72 -16.43 11.44
C PRO A 62 4.29 -15.09 10.98
N ARG A 63 3.64 -14.44 10.01
CA ARG A 63 4.03 -13.10 9.53
C ARG A 63 3.92 -12.04 10.63
N THR A 64 2.85 -12.07 11.42
CA THR A 64 2.65 -11.14 12.55
C THR A 64 3.69 -11.38 13.63
N VAL A 65 3.96 -12.64 13.95
CA VAL A 65 4.99 -13.02 14.94
C VAL A 65 6.38 -12.57 14.47
N ASN A 66 6.74 -12.81 13.22
CA ASN A 66 8.01 -12.35 12.65
C ASN A 66 8.16 -10.82 12.70
N SER A 67 7.09 -10.08 12.41
CA SER A 67 7.10 -8.61 12.52
C SER A 67 7.32 -8.16 13.97
N ALA A 68 6.70 -8.84 14.93
CA ALA A 68 6.88 -8.55 16.35
C ALA A 68 8.29 -8.89 16.84
N LEU A 69 8.87 -10.02 16.39
CA LEU A 69 10.26 -10.40 16.65
C LEU A 69 11.24 -9.37 16.09
N SER A 70 11.00 -8.87 14.87
CA SER A 70 11.84 -7.81 14.28
C SER A 70 11.89 -6.57 15.14
N ALA A 71 10.76 -6.13 15.70
CA ALA A 71 10.69 -4.97 16.56
C ALA A 71 11.49 -5.18 17.88
N VAL A 72 11.33 -6.37 18.51
CA VAL A 72 12.04 -6.71 19.74
C VAL A 72 13.53 -6.89 19.50
N ASN A 73 13.93 -7.60 18.45
CA ASN A 73 15.34 -7.78 18.09
C ASN A 73 16.02 -6.42 17.83
N SER A 74 15.36 -5.51 17.11
CA SER A 74 15.87 -4.17 16.85
C SER A 74 16.03 -3.34 18.13
N PHE A 75 15.10 -3.45 19.07
CA PHE A 75 15.21 -2.83 20.38
C PHE A 75 16.36 -3.40 21.21
N LEU A 76 16.52 -4.74 21.23
CA LEU A 76 17.62 -5.39 21.95
C LEU A 76 18.98 -5.02 21.38
N ASP A 77 19.06 -4.83 20.05
CA ASP A 77 20.26 -4.30 19.41
C ASP A 77 20.59 -2.89 19.92
N TYR A 78 19.59 -2.02 19.98
CA TYR A 78 19.71 -0.65 20.43
C TYR A 78 20.23 -0.54 21.88
N ILE A 79 19.74 -1.40 22.78
CA ILE A 79 20.17 -1.40 24.20
C ILE A 79 21.40 -2.30 24.47
N GLY A 80 22.06 -2.82 23.43
CA GLY A 80 23.30 -3.61 23.56
C GLY A 80 23.09 -5.07 24.00
N LEU A 81 21.89 -5.59 23.97
CA LEU A 81 21.53 -6.96 24.38
C LEU A 81 21.42 -7.93 23.19
N ARG A 82 22.33 -7.83 22.21
CA ARG A 82 22.35 -8.66 20.99
C ARG A 82 22.36 -10.16 21.27
N GLY A 83 23.00 -10.59 22.36
CA GLY A 83 23.09 -12.02 22.73
C GLY A 83 21.75 -12.68 23.06
N TYR A 84 20.70 -11.89 23.29
CA TYR A 84 19.34 -12.38 23.56
C TYR A 84 18.43 -12.36 22.35
N GLN A 85 18.89 -11.85 21.22
CA GLN A 85 18.08 -11.82 19.98
C GLN A 85 17.77 -13.24 19.50
N LEU A 86 16.58 -13.43 18.93
CA LEU A 86 16.18 -14.64 18.24
C LEU A 86 16.32 -14.41 16.72
N PRO A 87 17.44 -14.84 16.09
CA PRO A 87 17.67 -14.60 14.68
C PRO A 87 16.81 -15.48 13.77
N GLN A 88 16.25 -16.57 14.32
CA GLN A 88 15.45 -17.52 13.55
C GLN A 88 13.99 -17.06 13.48
N TYR A 89 13.63 -16.50 12.35
CA TYR A 89 12.23 -16.23 12.01
C TYR A 89 11.50 -17.51 11.65
N ILE A 90 10.18 -17.51 11.88
CA ILE A 90 9.33 -18.62 11.45
C ILE A 90 9.29 -18.60 9.92
N GLN A 91 9.62 -19.74 9.32
CA GLN A 91 9.51 -19.89 7.88
C GLN A 91 8.04 -19.69 7.48
N LEU A 92 7.80 -18.72 6.60
CA LEU A 92 6.46 -18.51 6.08
C LEU A 92 6.18 -19.65 5.10
N SER A 93 5.17 -20.48 5.40
CA SER A 93 4.55 -21.29 4.35
C SER A 93 3.97 -20.34 3.31
N GLU A 94 3.92 -20.74 2.06
CA GLU A 94 3.27 -19.97 1.01
C GLU A 94 1.86 -19.60 1.49
N GLU A 95 1.65 -18.33 1.81
CA GLU A 95 0.30 -17.84 2.07
C GLU A 95 -0.53 -18.09 0.82
N PRO A 96 -1.79 -18.53 0.96
CA PRO A 96 -2.64 -18.65 -0.20
C PRO A 96 -2.59 -17.32 -0.97
N PRO A 97 -2.47 -17.36 -2.31
CA PRO A 97 -2.33 -16.17 -3.11
C PRO A 97 -3.47 -15.21 -2.77
N GLN A 98 -3.14 -13.94 -2.56
CA GLN A 98 -4.15 -12.95 -2.22
C GLN A 98 -5.25 -12.97 -3.28
N PRO A 99 -6.54 -13.02 -2.89
CA PRO A 99 -7.63 -13.07 -3.84
C PRO A 99 -7.55 -11.88 -4.81
N GLU A 100 -7.66 -12.18 -6.10
CA GLU A 100 -7.58 -11.19 -7.15
C GLU A 100 -8.97 -10.71 -7.54
N LEU A 101 -9.12 -9.40 -7.64
CA LEU A 101 -10.32 -8.76 -8.14
C LEU A 101 -10.25 -8.72 -9.68
N THR A 102 -11.18 -9.36 -10.36
CA THR A 102 -11.25 -9.29 -11.83
C THR A 102 -11.81 -7.95 -12.31
N ARG A 103 -11.53 -7.60 -13.57
CA ARG A 103 -12.08 -6.40 -14.21
C ARG A 103 -13.62 -6.38 -14.18
N ALA A 104 -14.26 -7.52 -14.41
CA ALA A 104 -15.71 -7.64 -14.36
C ALA A 104 -16.27 -7.40 -12.94
N GLU A 105 -15.63 -7.94 -11.92
CA GLU A 105 -16.00 -7.71 -10.51
C GLU A 105 -15.84 -6.24 -10.13
N TYR A 106 -14.75 -5.61 -10.55
CA TYR A 106 -14.53 -4.17 -10.36
C TYR A 106 -15.64 -3.32 -10.98
N LEU A 107 -16.05 -3.62 -12.22
CA LEU A 107 -17.14 -2.91 -12.88
C LEU A 107 -18.46 -3.10 -12.15
N ARG A 108 -18.74 -4.28 -11.59
CA ARG A 108 -19.92 -4.51 -10.74
C ARG A 108 -19.88 -3.67 -9.47
N LEU A 109 -18.71 -3.55 -8.81
CA LEU A 109 -18.55 -2.67 -7.63
C LEU A 109 -18.87 -1.21 -8.00
N LEU A 110 -18.37 -0.72 -9.14
CA LEU A 110 -18.63 0.64 -9.60
C LEU A 110 -20.12 0.88 -9.91
N SER A 111 -20.74 -0.03 -10.65
CA SER A 111 -22.16 0.08 -11.01
C SER A 111 -23.07 0.01 -9.78
N THR A 112 -22.76 -0.86 -8.83
CA THR A 112 -23.48 -0.97 -7.56
C THR A 112 -23.36 0.30 -6.72
N ALA A 113 -22.14 0.86 -6.60
CA ALA A 113 -21.94 2.12 -5.88
C ALA A 113 -22.75 3.28 -6.50
N ARG A 114 -22.85 3.32 -7.84
CA ARG A 114 -23.71 4.30 -8.56
C ARG A 114 -25.19 4.04 -8.32
N ALA A 115 -25.66 2.81 -8.44
CA ALA A 115 -27.07 2.44 -8.21
C ALA A 115 -27.54 2.80 -6.79
N LEU A 116 -26.65 2.71 -5.81
CA LEU A 116 -26.90 3.11 -4.42
C LEU A 116 -26.72 4.62 -4.18
N ASN A 117 -26.51 5.42 -5.22
CA ASN A 117 -26.24 6.87 -5.13
C ASN A 117 -25.07 7.20 -4.18
N ASN A 118 -24.11 6.30 -4.00
CA ASN A 118 -22.95 6.51 -3.16
C ASN A 118 -21.74 6.96 -3.98
N GLU A 119 -21.80 8.19 -4.47
CA GLU A 119 -20.78 8.76 -5.34
C GLU A 119 -19.39 8.81 -4.68
N ARG A 120 -19.31 9.15 -3.38
CA ARG A 120 -18.03 9.13 -2.67
C ARG A 120 -17.36 7.75 -2.75
N LEU A 121 -18.13 6.69 -2.52
CA LEU A 121 -17.61 5.32 -2.56
C LEU A 121 -17.23 4.91 -3.99
N TYR A 122 -18.06 5.26 -4.98
CA TYR A 122 -17.75 5.07 -6.39
C TYR A 122 -16.41 5.71 -6.78
N LEU A 123 -16.22 6.99 -6.46
CA LEU A 123 -14.98 7.72 -6.76
C LEU A 123 -13.78 7.16 -6.00
N MET A 124 -13.97 6.77 -4.74
CA MET A 124 -12.90 6.17 -3.94
C MET A 124 -12.42 4.84 -4.52
N ILE A 125 -13.34 3.94 -4.91
CA ILE A 125 -13.02 2.66 -5.57
C ILE A 125 -12.30 2.93 -6.90
N LYS A 126 -12.82 3.86 -7.70
CA LYS A 126 -12.23 4.23 -8.98
C LYS A 126 -10.84 4.84 -8.81
N THR A 127 -10.63 5.67 -7.79
CA THR A 127 -9.33 6.24 -7.46
C THR A 127 -8.29 5.15 -7.25
N PHE A 128 -8.53 4.18 -6.37
CA PHE A 128 -7.59 3.09 -6.11
C PHE A 128 -7.23 2.30 -7.39
N ALA A 129 -8.24 1.92 -8.17
CA ALA A 129 -8.05 1.08 -9.35
C ALA A 129 -7.42 1.80 -10.55
N VAL A 130 -7.45 3.14 -10.57
CA VAL A 130 -6.98 3.94 -11.73
C VAL A 130 -5.67 4.66 -11.44
N THR A 131 -5.39 5.00 -10.17
CA THR A 131 -4.17 5.70 -9.79
C THR A 131 -3.13 4.82 -9.11
N GLY A 132 -3.54 3.63 -8.61
CA GLY A 132 -2.69 2.77 -7.83
C GLY A 132 -2.32 3.31 -6.45
N LEU A 133 -2.99 4.35 -5.97
CA LEU A 133 -2.79 4.83 -4.59
C LEU A 133 -3.12 3.74 -3.59
N THR A 134 -2.31 3.65 -2.55
CA THR A 134 -2.60 2.80 -1.39
C THR A 134 -3.60 3.49 -0.45
N VAL A 135 -4.16 2.70 0.49
CA VAL A 135 -5.07 3.28 1.49
C VAL A 135 -4.38 4.33 2.39
N GLN A 136 -3.06 4.25 2.54
CA GLN A 136 -2.27 5.22 3.31
C GLN A 136 -2.11 6.54 2.56
N GLU A 137 -2.04 6.47 1.25
CA GLU A 137 -1.87 7.62 0.36
C GLU A 137 -3.21 8.28 -0.03
N LEU A 138 -4.35 7.63 0.28
CA LEU A 138 -5.67 8.20 -0.02
C LEU A 138 -5.86 9.64 0.50
N PRO A 139 -5.34 10.04 1.67
CA PRO A 139 -5.42 11.43 2.15
C PRO A 139 -4.67 12.44 1.28
N LEU A 140 -3.69 12.00 0.49
CA LEU A 140 -2.95 12.84 -0.46
C LEU A 140 -3.81 13.23 -1.68
N MET A 141 -4.94 12.54 -1.90
CA MET A 141 -5.94 12.95 -2.88
C MET A 141 -6.70 14.18 -2.34
N THR A 142 -6.07 15.33 -2.46
CA THR A 142 -6.60 16.62 -2.00
C THR A 142 -7.24 17.41 -3.15
N VAL A 143 -7.97 18.47 -2.81
CA VAL A 143 -8.55 19.40 -3.80
C VAL A 143 -7.43 19.97 -4.68
N GLU A 144 -6.32 20.34 -4.07
CA GLU A 144 -5.13 20.90 -4.75
C GLU A 144 -4.49 19.89 -5.69
N ALA A 145 -4.34 18.60 -5.26
CA ALA A 145 -3.82 17.54 -6.08
C ALA A 145 -4.71 17.26 -7.31
N VAL A 146 -6.03 17.28 -7.13
CA VAL A 146 -6.99 17.13 -8.23
C VAL A 146 -6.90 18.31 -9.20
N GLN A 147 -6.75 19.52 -8.72
CA GLN A 147 -6.56 20.72 -9.57
C GLN A 147 -5.24 20.65 -10.36
N ALA A 148 -4.15 20.27 -9.70
CA ALA A 148 -2.83 20.08 -10.31
C ALA A 148 -2.77 18.88 -11.29
N GLY A 149 -3.71 17.93 -11.17
CA GLY A 149 -3.76 16.72 -12.02
C GLY A 149 -2.82 15.61 -11.58
N GLY A 150 -2.30 15.66 -10.35
CA GLY A 150 -1.41 14.63 -9.80
C GLY A 150 -1.24 14.70 -8.30
N VAL A 151 -0.86 13.56 -7.73
CA VAL A 151 -0.58 13.38 -6.30
C VAL A 151 0.92 13.23 -6.13
N SER A 152 1.54 14.05 -5.29
CA SER A 152 2.97 13.93 -4.92
C SER A 152 3.09 13.20 -3.59
N SER A 153 4.00 12.22 -3.50
CA SER A 153 4.34 11.59 -2.23
C SER A 153 5.20 12.55 -1.38
N PRO A 154 4.93 12.71 -0.09
CA PRO A 154 5.74 13.55 0.79
C PRO A 154 7.17 13.04 0.98
N ASP A 155 7.41 11.75 0.78
CA ASP A 155 8.71 11.11 1.00
C ASP A 155 9.69 11.26 -0.18
N GLY A 156 9.40 12.11 -1.18
CA GLY A 156 10.29 12.35 -2.33
C GLY A 156 10.54 11.10 -3.20
N GLY A 157 9.83 10.02 -2.93
CA GLY A 157 9.90 8.77 -3.70
C GLY A 157 9.34 8.96 -5.11
N ALA A 158 9.98 8.30 -6.05
CA ALA A 158 9.85 8.39 -7.48
C ALA A 158 8.45 8.73 -8.03
N GLY A 159 8.22 10.00 -8.33
CA GLY A 159 7.23 10.41 -9.31
C GLY A 159 5.87 10.83 -8.73
N GLN A 160 5.36 11.87 -9.34
CA GLN A 160 3.98 12.32 -9.18
C GLN A 160 3.03 11.27 -9.78
N VAL A 161 2.11 10.74 -8.97
CA VAL A 161 1.03 9.86 -9.45
C VAL A 161 0.03 10.71 -10.25
N ARG A 162 0.00 10.52 -11.56
CA ARG A 162 -0.90 11.26 -12.45
C ARG A 162 -2.35 10.84 -12.22
N ILE A 163 -3.25 11.82 -12.16
CA ILE A 163 -4.71 11.60 -12.13
C ILE A 163 -5.20 11.64 -13.58
N PRO A 164 -5.71 10.53 -14.15
CA PRO A 164 -6.25 10.52 -15.51
C PRO A 164 -7.40 11.51 -15.69
N ALA A 165 -7.50 12.14 -16.85
CA ALA A 165 -8.47 13.21 -17.15
C ALA A 165 -9.91 12.83 -16.80
N CYS A 166 -10.35 11.62 -17.16
CA CYS A 166 -11.71 11.14 -16.88
C CYS A 166 -12.02 11.04 -15.37
N LEU A 167 -11.05 10.64 -14.53
CA LEU A 167 -11.22 10.62 -13.09
C LEU A 167 -11.18 12.03 -12.50
N ARG A 168 -10.26 12.87 -13.00
CA ARG A 168 -10.11 14.26 -12.58
C ARG A 168 -11.40 15.06 -12.76
N GLU A 169 -12.06 14.94 -13.90
CA GLU A 169 -13.33 15.61 -14.18
C GLU A 169 -14.46 15.17 -13.21
N GLU A 170 -14.54 13.88 -12.90
CA GLU A 170 -15.52 13.38 -11.94
C GLU A 170 -15.21 13.88 -10.51
N LEU A 171 -13.93 13.89 -10.11
CA LEU A 171 -13.51 14.41 -8.80
C LEU A 171 -13.78 15.92 -8.68
N VAL A 172 -13.51 16.71 -9.71
CA VAL A 172 -13.80 18.15 -9.72
C VAL A 172 -15.30 18.40 -9.52
N ARG A 173 -16.15 17.67 -10.22
CA ARG A 173 -17.61 17.76 -10.06
C ARG A 173 -18.06 17.38 -8.65
N TYR A 174 -17.47 16.34 -8.08
CA TYR A 174 -17.74 15.89 -6.71
C TYR A 174 -17.31 16.96 -5.69
N ILE A 175 -16.08 17.49 -5.80
CA ILE A 175 -15.53 18.55 -4.97
C ILE A 175 -16.47 19.76 -4.95
N TRP A 176 -16.91 20.19 -6.12
CA TRP A 176 -17.82 21.33 -6.25
C TRP A 176 -19.18 21.08 -5.57
N ARG A 177 -19.78 19.89 -5.79
CA ARG A 177 -21.07 19.53 -5.15
C ARG A 177 -20.98 19.40 -3.65
N CYS A 178 -19.84 18.93 -3.12
CA CYS A 178 -19.62 18.82 -1.68
C CYS A 178 -19.17 20.13 -1.04
N GLY A 179 -18.94 21.19 -1.81
CA GLY A 179 -18.47 22.50 -1.32
C GLY A 179 -17.05 22.44 -0.70
N LEU A 180 -16.23 21.45 -1.12
CA LEU A 180 -14.86 21.30 -0.63
C LEU A 180 -13.98 22.42 -1.24
N ARG A 181 -13.26 23.15 -0.40
CA ARG A 181 -12.39 24.24 -0.85
C ARG A 181 -10.90 23.88 -0.82
N SER A 182 -10.49 23.01 0.08
CA SER A 182 -9.10 22.60 0.28
C SER A 182 -9.01 21.28 1.04
N GLY A 183 -7.83 20.63 1.02
CA GLY A 183 -7.54 19.43 1.79
C GLY A 183 -8.11 18.15 1.19
N PRO A 184 -8.15 17.02 1.96
CA PRO A 184 -8.52 15.71 1.45
C PRO A 184 -9.93 15.65 0.86
N VAL A 185 -10.06 15.04 -0.31
CA VAL A 185 -11.35 14.87 -1.03
C VAL A 185 -12.24 13.82 -0.33
N PHE A 186 -11.63 12.76 0.21
CA PHE A 186 -12.34 11.66 0.84
C PHE A 186 -12.34 11.81 2.36
N VAL A 187 -13.39 12.41 2.89
CA VAL A 187 -13.55 12.66 4.32
C VAL A 187 -14.83 12.04 4.88
N THR A 188 -14.93 11.93 6.19
CA THR A 188 -16.16 11.54 6.89
C THR A 188 -17.20 12.68 6.76
N ARG A 189 -18.47 12.41 7.14
CA ARG A 189 -19.51 13.46 7.21
C ARG A 189 -19.14 14.64 8.12
N ARG A 190 -18.19 14.43 9.05
CA ARG A 190 -17.69 15.47 9.98
C ARG A 190 -16.40 16.13 9.48
N GLY A 191 -16.00 15.94 8.21
CA GLY A 191 -14.78 16.48 7.62
C GLY A 191 -13.47 15.83 8.09
N LYS A 192 -13.52 14.73 8.88
CA LYS A 192 -12.30 14.04 9.33
C LYS A 192 -11.82 13.04 8.30
N GLN A 193 -10.52 12.82 8.26
CA GLN A 193 -9.88 11.79 7.44
C GLN A 193 -10.48 10.40 7.72
N LEU A 194 -10.63 9.59 6.66
CA LEU A 194 -11.09 8.21 6.77
C LEU A 194 -9.97 7.32 7.32
N SER A 195 -10.29 6.51 8.34
CA SER A 195 -9.37 5.46 8.80
C SER A 195 -9.30 4.32 7.77
N ARG A 196 -8.20 3.54 7.79
CA ARG A 196 -8.04 2.36 6.93
C ARG A 196 -9.21 1.37 7.07
N THR A 197 -9.61 1.11 8.30
CA THR A 197 -10.74 0.20 8.60
C THR A 197 -12.05 0.74 8.06
N ALA A 198 -12.28 2.05 8.14
CA ALA A 198 -13.47 2.69 7.57
C ALA A 198 -13.49 2.58 6.04
N VAL A 199 -12.37 2.80 5.36
CA VAL A 199 -12.23 2.64 3.91
C VAL A 199 -12.55 1.21 3.49
N THR A 200 -11.86 0.23 4.10
CA THR A 200 -12.08 -1.19 3.81
C THR A 200 -13.53 -1.60 4.08
N GLY A 201 -14.09 -1.25 5.23
CA GLY A 201 -15.47 -1.57 5.58
C GLY A 201 -16.51 -0.90 4.66
N CYS A 202 -16.21 0.28 4.11
CA CYS A 202 -17.08 0.91 3.11
C CYS A 202 -17.11 0.10 1.80
N ILE A 203 -15.96 -0.39 1.33
CA ILE A 203 -15.87 -1.19 0.09
C ILE A 203 -16.51 -2.57 0.31
N GLN A 204 -16.22 -3.22 1.45
CA GLN A 204 -16.76 -4.55 1.77
C GLN A 204 -18.30 -4.57 1.85
N ARG A 205 -18.92 -3.47 2.29
CA ARG A 205 -20.39 -3.39 2.33
C ARG A 205 -21.06 -3.49 0.95
N LEU A 206 -20.34 -3.20 -0.13
CA LEU A 206 -20.85 -3.41 -1.50
C LEU A 206 -20.77 -4.87 -1.94
N ALA A 207 -19.98 -5.70 -1.29
CA ALA A 207 -19.66 -7.06 -1.72
C ALA A 207 -20.93 -7.87 -2.05
N ARG A 208 -21.90 -7.84 -1.15
CA ARG A 208 -23.16 -8.57 -1.29
C ARG A 208 -23.97 -8.06 -2.49
N ASP A 209 -24.18 -6.75 -2.57
CA ASP A 209 -25.03 -6.14 -3.61
C ASP A 209 -24.35 -6.21 -4.99
N ALA A 210 -23.02 -6.18 -5.02
CA ALA A 210 -22.21 -6.32 -6.23
C ALA A 210 -21.97 -7.77 -6.63
N GLN A 211 -22.37 -8.75 -5.82
CA GLN A 211 -22.08 -10.17 -6.03
C GLN A 211 -20.59 -10.45 -6.22
N VAL A 212 -19.76 -9.86 -5.34
CA VAL A 212 -18.31 -10.03 -5.29
C VAL A 212 -17.94 -10.56 -3.92
N GLN A 213 -16.98 -11.47 -3.85
CA GLN A 213 -16.49 -12.00 -2.56
C GLN A 213 -15.95 -10.87 -1.69
N ALA A 214 -16.34 -10.84 -0.40
CA ALA A 214 -15.98 -9.78 0.53
C ALA A 214 -14.45 -9.64 0.69
N GLU A 215 -13.72 -10.75 0.61
CA GLU A 215 -12.26 -10.78 0.68
C GLU A 215 -11.57 -10.01 -0.45
N LYS A 216 -12.22 -9.93 -1.62
CA LYS A 216 -11.75 -9.15 -2.77
C LYS A 216 -12.11 -7.66 -2.67
N CYS A 217 -13.07 -7.30 -1.81
CA CYS A 217 -13.58 -5.94 -1.67
C CYS A 217 -12.75 -5.12 -0.69
N ASN A 218 -11.52 -4.79 -1.05
CA ASN A 218 -10.61 -4.01 -0.23
C ASN A 218 -9.64 -3.19 -1.10
N PRO A 219 -9.01 -2.13 -0.54
CA PRO A 219 -8.07 -1.28 -1.28
C PRO A 219 -6.88 -2.02 -1.86
N ARG A 220 -6.39 -3.09 -1.19
CA ARG A 220 -5.23 -3.86 -1.65
C ARG A 220 -5.55 -4.62 -2.95
N CYS A 221 -6.74 -5.23 -3.07
CA CYS A 221 -7.16 -5.90 -4.30
C CYS A 221 -7.37 -4.90 -5.44
N LEU A 222 -7.88 -3.70 -5.16
CA LEU A 222 -7.99 -2.62 -6.15
C LEU A 222 -6.61 -2.11 -6.61
N HIS A 223 -5.66 -1.96 -5.71
CA HIS A 223 -4.28 -1.63 -6.04
C HIS A 223 -3.63 -2.73 -6.90
N LYS A 224 -3.83 -4.01 -6.54
CA LYS A 224 -3.34 -5.13 -7.36
C LYS A 224 -3.94 -5.11 -8.76
N LEU A 225 -5.25 -4.87 -8.89
CA LEU A 225 -5.91 -4.72 -10.18
C LEU A 225 -5.27 -3.61 -11.04
N TYR A 226 -4.90 -2.47 -10.41
CA TYR A 226 -4.17 -1.41 -11.11
C TYR A 226 -2.82 -1.89 -11.64
N LEU A 227 -2.03 -2.59 -10.80
CA LEU A 227 -0.71 -3.09 -11.19
C LEU A 227 -0.82 -4.08 -12.35
N THR A 228 -1.69 -5.09 -12.22
CA THR A 228 -1.92 -6.09 -13.27
C THR A 228 -2.40 -5.44 -14.59
N THR A 229 -3.36 -4.50 -14.50
CA THR A 229 -3.83 -3.78 -15.69
C THR A 229 -2.69 -2.98 -16.36
N ARG A 230 -1.80 -2.39 -15.57
CA ARG A 230 -0.65 -1.65 -16.09
C ARG A 230 0.36 -2.57 -16.76
N GLU A 231 0.64 -3.73 -16.17
CA GLU A 231 1.50 -4.76 -16.75
C GLU A 231 0.93 -5.27 -18.07
N GLU A 232 -0.35 -5.64 -18.11
CA GLU A 232 -1.06 -6.08 -19.33
C GLU A 232 -0.95 -5.04 -20.46
N ILE A 233 -1.15 -3.75 -20.15
CA ILE A 233 -0.99 -2.67 -21.10
C ILE A 233 0.45 -2.59 -21.58
N GLN A 234 1.43 -2.63 -20.71
CA GLN A 234 2.84 -2.56 -21.05
C GLN A 234 3.26 -3.72 -21.96
N ASP A 235 2.86 -4.93 -21.63
CA ASP A 235 3.14 -6.12 -22.41
C ASP A 235 2.49 -6.06 -23.79
N SER A 236 1.33 -5.43 -23.92
CA SER A 236 0.68 -5.22 -25.21
C SER A 236 1.40 -4.20 -26.11
N PHE A 237 2.17 -3.29 -25.53
CA PHE A 237 2.95 -2.29 -26.28
C PHE A 237 4.36 -2.76 -26.64
N ASN A 238 4.98 -3.67 -25.88
CA ASN A 238 6.33 -4.14 -26.13
C ASN A 238 6.54 -4.66 -27.55
N PRO A 239 5.66 -5.53 -28.13
CA PRO A 239 5.82 -6.00 -29.50
C PRO A 239 5.74 -4.88 -30.56
N LEU A 240 4.94 -3.84 -30.30
CA LEU A 240 4.82 -2.69 -31.22
C LEU A 240 6.08 -1.84 -31.21
N ILE A 241 6.70 -1.68 -30.05
CA ILE A 241 7.98 -0.94 -29.91
C ILE A 241 9.09 -1.71 -30.62
N GLU A 242 9.18 -3.02 -30.43
CA GLU A 242 10.14 -3.89 -31.12
C GLU A 242 9.98 -3.81 -32.63
N GLN A 243 8.77 -3.92 -33.15
CA GLN A 243 8.48 -3.81 -34.58
C GLN A 243 8.83 -2.42 -35.14
N ALA A 244 8.55 -1.35 -34.39
CA ALA A 244 8.93 -0.01 -34.79
C ALA A 244 10.44 0.17 -34.85
N HIS A 245 11.17 -0.40 -33.89
CA HIS A 245 12.64 -0.38 -33.84
C HIS A 245 13.25 -1.15 -35.03
N GLU A 246 12.76 -2.36 -35.31
CA GLU A 246 13.19 -3.15 -36.48
C GLU A 246 13.02 -2.37 -37.79
N ARG A 247 11.85 -1.73 -37.98
CA ARG A 247 11.61 -0.89 -39.17
C ARG A 247 12.59 0.27 -39.29
N LEU A 248 12.95 0.89 -38.17
CA LEU A 248 13.93 1.97 -38.13
C LEU A 248 15.29 1.46 -38.60
N LEU A 249 15.76 0.33 -38.05
CA LEU A 249 17.02 -0.30 -38.43
C LEU A 249 17.06 -0.69 -39.90
N GLU A 250 15.96 -1.24 -40.44
CA GLU A 250 15.85 -1.54 -41.89
C GLU A 250 15.96 -0.28 -42.76
N MET A 251 15.38 0.83 -42.32
CA MET A 251 15.51 2.11 -43.04
C MET A 251 16.93 2.65 -43.03
N GLU A 252 17.61 2.56 -41.89
CA GLU A 252 19.02 2.95 -41.75
C GLU A 252 19.92 2.12 -42.65
N GLN A 253 19.74 0.78 -42.70
CA GLN A 253 20.51 -0.09 -43.58
C GLN A 253 20.30 0.25 -45.06
N LYS A 254 19.07 0.50 -45.47
CA LYS A 254 18.72 0.90 -46.84
C LYS A 254 19.34 2.25 -47.21
N PHE A 255 19.48 3.17 -46.25
CA PHE A 255 20.10 4.46 -46.49
C PHE A 255 21.62 4.33 -46.70
N VAL A 256 22.31 3.61 -45.83
CA VAL A 256 23.77 3.37 -45.91
C VAL A 256 24.10 2.59 -47.18
N GLY A 257 23.38 1.54 -47.53
CA GLY A 257 23.62 0.77 -48.75
C GLY A 257 23.38 1.55 -50.05
N ARG A 258 22.55 2.63 -50.05
CA ARG A 258 22.39 3.53 -51.19
C ARG A 258 23.57 4.48 -51.37
N GLU A 259 24.22 4.91 -50.30
CA GLU A 259 25.39 5.75 -50.35
C GLU A 259 26.60 4.98 -50.87
N GLU A 260 26.78 3.71 -50.50
CA GLU A 260 27.80 2.83 -51.06
C GLU A 260 27.62 2.58 -52.55
N ALA A 261 26.43 2.32 -53.01
CA ALA A 261 26.11 2.10 -54.45
C ALA A 261 26.16 3.36 -55.29
N ALA A 262 26.14 4.55 -54.71
CA ALA A 262 26.31 5.81 -55.43
C ALA A 262 27.81 6.29 -55.48
N SER A 263 28.68 5.59 -54.79
CA SER A 263 30.11 5.90 -54.72
C SER A 263 30.99 4.99 -55.59
N GLU A 264 30.41 3.97 -56.24
CA GLU A 264 30.97 3.13 -57.28
C GLU A 264 30.56 3.67 -58.69
#